data_e0f7336f8a71a250ab20f40b036a3739
#
_entry.id   e0f7336f8a71a250ab20f40b036a3739
#
_cell.length_a   1.000
_cell.length_b   1.000
_cell.length_c   1.000
_cell.angle_alpha   90.00
_cell.angle_beta   90.00
_cell.angle_gamma   90.00
#
_symmetry.space_group_name_H-M   'P 1'
#
loop_
_entity.id
_entity.type
_entity.pdbx_description
1 polymer ?
#
loop_
_entity_poly.entity_id
_entity_poly.type
_entity_poly.pdbx_seq_one_letter_code
_entity_poly.pdbx_strand_id
1 'polypeptide(L)'
;MEPLTLRAQISGGCLHNEKNTAEMAGRAARKKHHWDEVLDSTRIIAAVRNAEDLQRALDSPVKIVYLLFGNPLNIRTMLQSVRDSGKLPLVNADLLQGISRDAHAVEFLANCGTAGIISTNHETLRAARAQELVTVLRTFMIDSASLESARRFLGHFQPDAIELLPAIAAPLVIDRIRESYPELHVIAGGLVTNFKQVEGLIDAKVDAVSLSNPDLWLV
;
A
#
# COMPACT_ATOMS: atom_id res chain seq x y z
N MET A 1 -34.05 -30.39 -49.61
CA MET A 1 -33.33 -29.23 -49.04
C MET A 1 -33.66 -29.17 -47.55
N GLU A 2 -32.80 -29.75 -46.74
CA GLU A 2 -32.95 -29.72 -45.25
C GLU A 2 -32.21 -28.46 -44.71
N PRO A 3 -32.72 -27.84 -43.65
CA PRO A 3 -32.03 -26.73 -43.03
C PRO A 3 -31.01 -27.27 -42.00
N LEU A 4 -29.76 -26.87 -42.21
CA LEU A 4 -28.65 -27.07 -41.26
C LEU A 4 -28.94 -26.41 -39.92
N THR A 5 -29.07 -27.21 -38.88
CA THR A 5 -29.15 -26.81 -37.47
C THR A 5 -27.79 -26.34 -36.98
N LEU A 6 -27.68 -25.02 -36.71
CA LEU A 6 -26.55 -24.41 -36.01
C LEU A 6 -26.82 -24.47 -34.50
N ARG A 7 -26.44 -25.61 -33.84
CA ARG A 7 -26.35 -25.72 -32.39
C ARG A 7 -25.02 -26.36 -32.06
N ALA A 8 -24.20 -25.62 -31.37
CA ALA A 8 -23.15 -25.95 -30.41
C ALA A 8 -21.91 -25.09 -30.59
N GLN A 9 -21.81 -24.03 -29.78
CA GLN A 9 -20.54 -23.49 -29.28
C GLN A 9 -20.79 -22.32 -28.30
N ILE A 10 -21.47 -22.55 -27.18
CA ILE A 10 -21.56 -21.58 -26.06
C ILE A 10 -21.35 -22.28 -24.70
N SER A 11 -20.54 -23.29 -24.61
CA SER A 11 -20.26 -23.92 -23.29
C SER A 11 -18.80 -23.86 -22.83
N GLY A 12 -17.88 -23.31 -23.64
CA GLY A 12 -16.46 -23.22 -23.28
C GLY A 12 -16.06 -21.93 -22.53
N GLY A 13 -16.83 -20.85 -22.66
CA GLY A 13 -16.46 -19.52 -22.14
C GLY A 13 -16.72 -19.33 -20.64
N CYS A 14 -17.70 -19.99 -20.07
CA CYS A 14 -18.10 -19.77 -18.68
C CYS A 14 -17.14 -20.43 -17.67
N LEU A 15 -16.70 -21.66 -17.96
CA LEU A 15 -15.78 -22.40 -17.08
C LEU A 15 -14.36 -21.83 -17.04
N HIS A 16 -13.93 -21.14 -18.11
CA HIS A 16 -12.61 -20.50 -18.16
C HIS A 16 -12.59 -19.22 -17.33
N ASN A 17 -13.69 -18.49 -17.29
CA ASN A 17 -13.85 -17.26 -16.53
C ASN A 17 -13.92 -17.52 -14.99
N GLU A 18 -14.62 -18.57 -14.57
CA GLU A 18 -14.74 -18.95 -13.15
C GLU A 18 -13.40 -19.43 -12.56
N LYS A 19 -12.62 -20.21 -13.30
CA LYS A 19 -11.29 -20.64 -12.87
C LYS A 19 -10.32 -19.46 -12.75
N ASN A 20 -10.36 -18.54 -13.69
CA ASN A 20 -9.51 -17.34 -13.66
C ASN A 20 -9.88 -16.43 -12.48
N THR A 21 -11.16 -16.26 -12.18
CA THR A 21 -11.64 -15.47 -11.04
C THR A 21 -11.25 -16.09 -9.70
N ALA A 22 -11.34 -17.42 -9.55
CA ALA A 22 -10.94 -18.12 -8.34
C ALA A 22 -9.41 -18.08 -8.12
N GLU A 23 -8.63 -18.16 -9.20
CA GLU A 23 -7.17 -18.08 -9.15
C GLU A 23 -6.69 -16.67 -8.79
N MET A 24 -7.34 -15.63 -9.34
CA MET A 24 -7.09 -14.23 -8.97
C MET A 24 -7.46 -13.96 -7.50
N ALA A 25 -8.62 -14.43 -7.04
CA ALA A 25 -9.01 -14.28 -5.64
C ALA A 25 -8.02 -14.97 -4.68
N GLY A 26 -7.52 -16.15 -5.05
CA GLY A 26 -6.50 -16.86 -4.28
C GLY A 26 -5.13 -16.15 -4.26
N ARG A 27 -4.75 -15.44 -5.33
CA ARG A 27 -3.52 -14.61 -5.39
C ARG A 27 -3.65 -13.38 -4.52
N ALA A 28 -4.78 -12.67 -4.61
CA ALA A 28 -5.05 -11.49 -3.79
C ALA A 28 -5.03 -11.84 -2.29
N ALA A 29 -5.67 -12.94 -1.89
CA ALA A 29 -5.68 -13.42 -0.51
C ALA A 29 -4.26 -13.74 -0.01
N ARG A 30 -3.40 -14.40 -0.83
CA ARG A 30 -2.01 -14.69 -0.46
C ARG A 30 -1.16 -13.42 -0.32
N LYS A 31 -1.35 -12.42 -1.19
CA LYS A 31 -0.62 -11.14 -1.10
C LYS A 31 -1.03 -10.37 0.14
N LYS A 32 -2.32 -10.33 0.46
CA LYS A 32 -2.81 -9.71 1.68
C LYS A 32 -2.25 -10.39 2.93
N HIS A 33 -2.31 -11.71 3.00
CA HIS A 33 -1.76 -12.48 4.12
C HIS A 33 -0.26 -12.22 4.30
N HIS A 34 0.50 -12.20 3.22
CA HIS A 34 1.92 -11.85 3.29
C HIS A 34 2.17 -10.40 3.77
N TRP A 35 1.33 -9.45 3.35
CA TRP A 35 1.38 -8.07 3.85
C TRP A 35 1.13 -8.02 5.36
N ASP A 36 0.07 -8.67 5.83
CA ASP A 36 -0.29 -8.70 7.25
C ASP A 36 0.85 -9.32 8.09
N GLU A 37 1.39 -10.47 7.68
CA GLU A 37 2.54 -11.12 8.34
C GLU A 37 3.78 -10.22 8.41
N VAL A 38 4.11 -9.54 7.31
CA VAL A 38 5.28 -8.65 7.26
C VAL A 38 5.06 -7.44 8.14
N LEU A 39 3.87 -6.81 8.09
CA LEU A 39 3.54 -5.65 8.90
C LEU A 39 3.54 -5.97 10.40
N ASP A 40 2.97 -7.10 10.81
CA ASP A 40 2.97 -7.58 12.20
C ASP A 40 4.38 -7.86 12.74
N SER A 41 5.31 -8.17 11.84
CA SER A 41 6.70 -8.47 12.20
C SER A 41 7.62 -7.25 12.22
N THR A 42 7.14 -6.05 11.84
CA THR A 42 7.92 -4.81 11.82
C THR A 42 7.16 -3.66 12.46
N ARG A 43 7.89 -2.80 13.15
CA ARG A 43 7.33 -1.58 13.75
C ARG A 43 7.72 -0.33 12.95
N ILE A 44 8.68 -0.48 12.04
CA ILE A 44 9.28 0.63 11.29
C ILE A 44 9.23 0.33 9.80
N ILE A 45 8.78 1.32 9.05
CA ILE A 45 8.75 1.35 7.60
C ILE A 45 9.72 2.44 7.13
N ALA A 46 10.66 2.11 6.24
CA ALA A 46 11.57 3.10 5.66
C ALA A 46 10.85 3.93 4.59
N ALA A 47 10.68 5.21 4.82
CA ALA A 47 10.10 6.17 3.87
C ALA A 47 11.20 6.91 3.12
N VAL A 48 11.59 6.38 1.97
CA VAL A 48 12.78 6.76 1.19
C VAL A 48 12.46 7.87 0.20
N ARG A 49 13.29 8.93 0.19
CA ARG A 49 13.08 10.15 -0.62
C ARG A 49 14.12 10.39 -1.71
N ASN A 50 15.24 9.67 -1.68
CA ASN A 50 16.35 9.81 -2.62
C ASN A 50 17.14 8.51 -2.73
N ALA A 51 18.10 8.44 -3.65
CA ALA A 51 18.87 7.24 -3.93
C ALA A 51 19.85 6.85 -2.80
N GLU A 52 20.37 7.82 -2.05
CA GLU A 52 21.24 7.54 -0.90
C GLU A 52 20.46 6.86 0.22
N ASP A 53 19.30 7.40 0.56
CA ASP A 53 18.40 6.79 1.54
C ASP A 53 17.92 5.41 1.09
N LEU A 54 17.70 5.20 -0.21
CA LEU A 54 17.36 3.89 -0.73
C LEU A 54 18.46 2.87 -0.40
N GLN A 55 19.73 3.19 -0.65
CA GLN A 55 20.82 2.27 -0.30
C GLN A 55 20.85 1.98 1.20
N ARG A 56 20.72 2.99 2.05
CA ARG A 56 20.63 2.80 3.51
C ARG A 56 19.47 1.91 3.92
N ALA A 57 18.32 2.05 3.27
CA ALA A 57 17.15 1.20 3.54
C ALA A 57 17.39 -0.25 3.11
N LEU A 58 18.10 -0.48 1.99
CA LEU A 58 18.45 -1.84 1.53
C LEU A 58 19.34 -2.56 2.57
N ASP A 59 20.26 -1.84 3.19
CA ASP A 59 21.23 -2.36 4.15
C ASP A 59 20.67 -2.45 5.60
N SER A 60 19.49 -1.87 5.86
CA SER A 60 18.86 -1.83 7.18
C SER A 60 18.03 -3.08 7.48
N PRO A 61 17.63 -3.34 8.74
CA PRO A 61 16.75 -4.46 9.09
C PRO A 61 15.28 -4.26 8.74
N VAL A 62 14.84 -3.10 8.23
CA VAL A 62 13.44 -2.86 7.87
C VAL A 62 12.96 -3.85 6.80
N LYS A 63 11.70 -4.23 6.87
CA LYS A 63 11.11 -5.19 5.93
C LYS A 63 10.23 -4.54 4.87
N ILE A 64 9.78 -3.31 5.12
CA ILE A 64 8.90 -2.56 4.22
C ILE A 64 9.60 -1.26 3.84
N VAL A 65 9.63 -0.96 2.53
CA VAL A 65 10.20 0.26 1.98
C VAL A 65 9.13 1.02 1.20
N TYR A 66 8.87 2.26 1.62
CA TYR A 66 8.06 3.22 0.89
C TYR A 66 8.93 4.05 -0.03
N LEU A 67 8.74 3.92 -1.34
CA LEU A 67 9.41 4.76 -2.34
C LEU A 67 8.58 6.04 -2.54
N LEU A 68 9.10 7.16 -2.02
CA LEU A 68 8.48 8.48 -2.10
C LEU A 68 9.08 9.34 -3.24
N PHE A 69 9.84 8.74 -4.14
CA PHE A 69 10.48 9.38 -5.28
C PHE A 69 10.64 8.39 -6.43
N GLY A 70 10.93 8.90 -7.61
CA GLY A 70 11.18 8.10 -8.80
C GLY A 70 10.44 8.64 -10.03
N ASN A 71 10.73 8.04 -11.16
CA ASN A 71 10.14 8.36 -12.45
C ASN A 71 10.14 7.11 -13.35
N PRO A 72 9.53 7.15 -14.57
CA PRO A 72 9.46 5.97 -15.44
C PRO A 72 10.80 5.34 -15.81
N LEU A 73 11.90 6.10 -15.76
CA LEU A 73 13.22 5.63 -16.19
C LEU A 73 13.93 4.83 -15.08
N ASN A 74 13.62 5.07 -13.80
CA ASN A 74 14.35 4.46 -12.68
C ASN A 74 13.49 3.58 -11.75
N ILE A 75 12.16 3.75 -11.76
CA ILE A 75 11.29 3.07 -10.78
C ILE A 75 11.40 1.54 -10.83
N ARG A 76 11.52 0.95 -12.02
CA ARG A 76 11.66 -0.50 -12.20
C ARG A 76 12.92 -1.03 -11.51
N THR A 77 14.06 -0.39 -11.72
CA THR A 77 15.34 -0.78 -11.11
C THR A 77 15.29 -0.64 -9.60
N MET A 78 14.72 0.45 -9.08
CA MET A 78 14.57 0.68 -7.64
C MET A 78 13.69 -0.40 -6.99
N LEU A 79 12.55 -0.71 -7.58
CA LEU A 79 11.65 -1.77 -7.11
C LEU A 79 12.34 -3.14 -7.11
N GLN A 80 13.12 -3.43 -8.16
CA GLN A 80 13.89 -4.67 -8.25
C GLN A 80 14.90 -4.75 -7.11
N SER A 81 15.70 -3.70 -6.87
CA SER A 81 16.69 -3.67 -5.79
C SER A 81 16.08 -3.92 -4.41
N VAL A 82 14.90 -3.33 -4.13
CA VAL A 82 14.18 -3.56 -2.87
C VAL A 82 13.75 -5.02 -2.74
N ARG A 83 13.20 -5.62 -3.79
CA ARG A 83 12.80 -7.05 -3.77
C ARG A 83 14.00 -7.98 -3.62
N ASP A 84 15.10 -7.70 -4.32
CA ASP A 84 16.31 -8.50 -4.26
C ASP A 84 16.97 -8.50 -2.88
N SER A 85 16.73 -7.42 -2.09
CA SER A 85 17.12 -7.36 -0.68
C SER A 85 16.13 -8.08 0.27
N GLY A 86 15.11 -8.77 -0.26
CA GLY A 86 14.11 -9.49 0.53
C GLY A 86 13.06 -8.61 1.20
N LYS A 87 12.92 -7.35 0.75
CA LYS A 87 11.99 -6.37 1.34
C LYS A 87 10.78 -6.12 0.45
N LEU A 88 9.71 -5.61 1.07
CA LEU A 88 8.44 -5.32 0.41
C LEU A 88 8.40 -3.86 -0.07
N PRO A 89 8.43 -3.60 -1.40
CA PRO A 89 8.38 -2.24 -1.92
C PRO A 89 6.95 -1.76 -2.12
N LEU A 90 6.59 -0.63 -1.51
CA LEU A 90 5.39 0.12 -1.83
C LEU A 90 5.76 1.47 -2.45
N VAL A 91 4.97 1.93 -3.40
CA VAL A 91 5.20 3.20 -4.12
C VAL A 91 4.14 4.22 -3.74
N ASN A 92 4.57 5.43 -3.39
CA ASN A 92 3.66 6.56 -3.29
C ASN A 92 3.43 7.13 -4.69
N ALA A 93 2.26 6.82 -5.27
CA ALA A 93 1.92 7.23 -6.63
C ALA A 93 1.75 8.76 -6.77
N ASP A 94 1.45 9.46 -5.67
CA ASP A 94 1.24 10.91 -5.68
C ASP A 94 2.55 11.70 -5.84
N LEU A 95 3.71 11.09 -5.51
CA LEU A 95 5.02 11.74 -5.47
C LEU A 95 5.94 11.36 -6.63
N LEU A 96 5.53 10.43 -7.49
CA LEU A 96 6.31 10.07 -8.66
C LEU A 96 6.28 11.18 -9.72
N GLN A 97 7.41 11.42 -10.35
CA GLN A 97 7.52 12.38 -11.43
C GLN A 97 7.25 11.73 -12.79
N GLY A 98 6.51 12.42 -13.67
CA GLY A 98 6.25 11.92 -15.02
C GLY A 98 5.38 10.67 -15.11
N ILE A 99 4.65 10.36 -14.03
CA ILE A 99 3.65 9.28 -13.98
C ILE A 99 2.32 9.90 -13.57
N SER A 100 1.25 9.59 -14.30
CA SER A 100 -0.12 10.01 -13.95
C SER A 100 -0.66 9.26 -12.73
N ARG A 101 -1.86 9.65 -12.26
CA ARG A 101 -2.54 9.02 -11.11
C ARG A 101 -3.78 8.25 -11.58
N ASP A 102 -3.66 7.56 -12.68
CA ASP A 102 -4.75 6.80 -13.31
C ASP A 102 -4.50 5.29 -13.29
N ALA A 103 -5.43 4.53 -13.81
CA ALA A 103 -5.36 3.07 -13.84
C ALA A 103 -4.18 2.55 -14.66
N HIS A 104 -3.79 3.23 -15.75
CA HIS A 104 -2.65 2.81 -16.58
C HIS A 104 -1.31 3.02 -15.87
N ALA A 105 -1.20 4.10 -15.08
CA ALA A 105 -0.03 4.33 -14.24
C ALA A 105 0.10 3.24 -13.16
N VAL A 106 -1.01 2.84 -12.55
CA VAL A 106 -1.03 1.75 -11.56
C VAL A 106 -0.66 0.42 -12.20
N GLU A 107 -1.19 0.10 -13.38
CA GLU A 107 -0.82 -1.09 -14.15
C GLU A 107 0.68 -1.10 -14.51
N PHE A 108 1.21 0.03 -14.94
CA PHE A 108 2.65 0.19 -15.18
C PHE A 108 3.47 -0.11 -13.92
N LEU A 109 3.10 0.44 -12.75
CA LEU A 109 3.78 0.18 -11.48
C LEU A 109 3.67 -1.28 -11.04
N ALA A 110 2.51 -1.91 -11.23
CA ALA A 110 2.31 -3.33 -11.01
C ALA A 110 3.28 -4.18 -11.87
N ASN A 111 3.40 -3.85 -13.17
CA ASN A 111 4.31 -4.48 -14.11
C ASN A 111 5.80 -4.18 -13.80
N CYS A 112 6.11 -3.12 -13.08
CA CYS A 112 7.44 -2.85 -12.53
C CYS A 112 7.72 -3.67 -11.26
N GLY A 113 6.68 -4.29 -10.66
CA GLY A 113 6.79 -5.20 -9.52
C GLY A 113 6.70 -4.52 -8.16
N THR A 114 5.92 -3.43 -8.03
CA THR A 114 5.53 -2.94 -6.71
C THR A 114 4.65 -3.96 -5.99
N ALA A 115 4.77 -4.03 -4.67
CA ALA A 115 3.88 -4.84 -3.84
C ALA A 115 2.60 -4.07 -3.48
N GLY A 116 2.65 -2.74 -3.48
CA GLY A 116 1.50 -1.92 -3.13
C GLY A 116 1.63 -0.45 -3.54
N ILE A 117 0.53 0.26 -3.41
CA ILE A 117 0.39 1.68 -3.74
C ILE A 117 -0.06 2.45 -2.50
N ILE A 118 0.62 3.58 -2.27
CA ILE A 118 0.24 4.59 -1.30
C ILE A 118 -0.29 5.78 -2.09
N SER A 119 -1.46 6.29 -1.74
CA SER A 119 -2.03 7.47 -2.39
C SER A 119 -3.06 8.17 -1.50
N THR A 120 -3.22 9.47 -1.72
CA THR A 120 -4.36 10.26 -1.23
C THR A 120 -5.55 10.16 -2.19
N ASN A 121 -5.34 9.65 -3.41
CA ASN A 121 -6.34 9.58 -4.46
C ASN A 121 -7.09 8.24 -4.42
N HIS A 122 -8.40 8.32 -4.27
CA HIS A 122 -9.28 7.17 -4.13
C HIS A 122 -9.35 6.29 -5.39
N GLU A 123 -9.34 6.89 -6.58
CA GLU A 123 -9.38 6.15 -7.84
C GLU A 123 -8.08 5.39 -8.09
N THR A 124 -6.94 5.98 -7.71
CA THR A 124 -5.64 5.31 -7.73
C THR A 124 -5.63 4.07 -6.84
N LEU A 125 -6.21 4.16 -5.63
CA LEU A 125 -6.31 3.01 -4.72
C LEU A 125 -7.28 1.93 -5.23
N ARG A 126 -8.39 2.30 -5.87
CA ARG A 126 -9.29 1.33 -6.52
C ARG A 126 -8.61 0.62 -7.68
N ALA A 127 -7.86 1.36 -8.50
CA ALA A 127 -7.07 0.76 -9.58
C ALA A 127 -5.98 -0.19 -9.04
N ALA A 128 -5.32 0.17 -7.92
CA ALA A 128 -4.34 -0.69 -7.25
C ALA A 128 -4.98 -1.99 -6.74
N ARG A 129 -6.17 -1.92 -6.15
CA ARG A 129 -6.93 -3.10 -5.72
C ARG A 129 -7.28 -4.01 -6.90
N ALA A 130 -7.66 -3.44 -8.06
CA ALA A 130 -7.95 -4.20 -9.27
C ALA A 130 -6.71 -4.93 -9.84
N GLN A 131 -5.49 -4.45 -9.52
CA GLN A 131 -4.21 -5.09 -9.83
C GLN A 131 -3.70 -6.01 -8.70
N GLU A 132 -4.55 -6.32 -7.70
CA GLU A 132 -4.20 -7.14 -6.52
C GLU A 132 -2.98 -6.58 -5.74
N LEU A 133 -2.81 -5.27 -5.73
CA LEU A 133 -1.76 -4.60 -4.96
C LEU A 133 -2.26 -4.23 -3.56
N VAL A 134 -1.34 -4.21 -2.59
CA VAL A 134 -1.61 -3.63 -1.27
C VAL A 134 -1.96 -2.15 -1.43
N THR A 135 -2.98 -1.71 -0.72
CA THR A 135 -3.50 -0.35 -0.80
C THR A 135 -3.32 0.37 0.53
N VAL A 136 -2.63 1.51 0.51
CA VAL A 136 -2.44 2.36 1.69
C VAL A 136 -3.04 3.73 1.43
N LEU A 137 -4.12 4.07 2.14
CA LEU A 137 -4.70 5.41 2.10
C LEU A 137 -3.84 6.37 2.92
N ARG A 138 -3.20 7.33 2.27
CA ARG A 138 -2.51 8.42 2.97
C ARG A 138 -3.49 9.54 3.30
N THR A 139 -3.54 9.93 4.56
CA THR A 139 -4.48 10.93 5.04
C THR A 139 -3.80 11.97 5.94
N PHE A 140 -4.06 13.24 5.66
CA PHE A 140 -3.59 14.35 6.50
C PHE A 140 -4.64 14.69 7.54
N MET A 141 -4.35 14.41 8.82
CA MET A 141 -5.22 14.68 9.97
C MET A 141 -5.00 16.10 10.49
N ILE A 142 -5.62 17.07 9.85
CA ILE A 142 -5.48 18.50 10.17
C ILE A 142 -6.53 18.93 11.20
N ASP A 143 -7.76 18.41 11.05
CA ASP A 143 -8.93 18.78 11.84
C ASP A 143 -9.98 17.66 11.86
N SER A 144 -11.12 17.91 12.51
CA SER A 144 -12.22 16.97 12.56
C SER A 144 -12.84 16.68 11.19
N ALA A 145 -12.79 17.63 10.25
CA ALA A 145 -13.35 17.43 8.91
C ALA A 145 -12.50 16.44 8.09
N SER A 146 -11.17 16.44 8.28
CA SER A 146 -10.27 15.45 7.66
C SER A 146 -10.54 14.04 8.18
N LEU A 147 -10.82 13.86 9.48
CA LEU A 147 -11.22 12.57 10.05
C LEU A 147 -12.58 12.09 9.47
N GLU A 148 -13.57 12.95 9.39
CA GLU A 148 -14.86 12.60 8.82
C GLU A 148 -14.77 12.26 7.32
N SER A 149 -13.88 12.94 6.59
CA SER A 149 -13.62 12.62 5.18
C SER A 149 -12.95 11.25 5.02
N ALA A 150 -11.99 10.91 5.88
CA ALA A 150 -11.37 9.59 5.92
C ALA A 150 -12.41 8.50 6.25
N ARG A 151 -13.24 8.68 7.28
CA ARG A 151 -14.29 7.73 7.65
C ARG A 151 -15.32 7.52 6.54
N ARG A 152 -15.73 8.58 5.85
CA ARG A 152 -16.64 8.50 4.70
C ARG A 152 -16.02 7.67 3.58
N PHE A 153 -14.74 7.87 3.29
CA PHE A 153 -14.06 7.06 2.29
C PHE A 153 -13.97 5.58 2.71
N LEU A 154 -13.58 5.30 3.95
CA LEU A 154 -13.50 3.95 4.49
C LEU A 154 -14.83 3.21 4.45
N GLY A 155 -15.96 3.92 4.56
CA GLY A 155 -17.32 3.36 4.40
C GLY A 155 -17.64 2.86 2.97
N HIS A 156 -16.91 3.34 1.97
CA HIS A 156 -17.10 2.94 0.56
C HIS A 156 -15.95 2.08 0.00
N PHE A 157 -14.77 2.14 0.61
CA PHE A 157 -13.60 1.40 0.21
C PHE A 157 -12.70 1.19 1.42
N GLN A 158 -12.41 -0.05 1.76
CA GLN A 158 -11.48 -0.39 2.83
C GLN A 158 -10.10 -0.71 2.23
N PRO A 159 -9.10 0.17 2.37
CA PRO A 159 -7.73 -0.14 2.02
C PRO A 159 -7.15 -1.19 2.99
N ASP A 160 -5.99 -1.74 2.68
CA ASP A 160 -5.30 -2.66 3.57
C ASP A 160 -4.68 -1.94 4.77
N ALA A 161 -4.32 -0.65 4.60
CA ALA A 161 -3.88 0.21 5.69
C ALA A 161 -4.29 1.68 5.46
N ILE A 162 -4.34 2.44 6.55
CA ILE A 162 -4.39 3.91 6.53
C ILE A 162 -3.09 4.46 7.11
N GLU A 163 -2.48 5.42 6.41
CA GLU A 163 -1.33 6.17 6.91
C GLU A 163 -1.77 7.57 7.36
N LEU A 164 -1.60 7.86 8.64
CA LEU A 164 -2.00 9.12 9.27
C LEU A 164 -0.80 10.08 9.36
N LEU A 165 -0.94 11.27 8.80
CA LEU A 165 0.05 12.33 8.84
C LEU A 165 -0.57 13.62 9.43
N PRO A 166 0.18 14.37 10.27
CA PRO A 166 1.43 13.96 10.90
C PRO A 166 1.21 12.89 11.97
N ALA A 167 2.24 12.10 12.29
CA ALA A 167 2.17 10.99 13.23
C ALA A 167 1.59 11.36 14.60
N ILE A 168 1.87 12.57 15.08
CA ILE A 168 1.35 13.08 16.37
C ILE A 168 -0.18 13.14 16.44
N ALA A 169 -0.87 13.15 15.32
CA ALA A 169 -2.34 13.13 15.28
C ALA A 169 -2.92 11.73 15.47
N ALA A 170 -2.14 10.67 15.22
CA ALA A 170 -2.63 9.29 15.28
C ALA A 170 -3.25 8.91 16.64
N PRO A 171 -2.63 9.19 17.81
CA PRO A 171 -3.23 8.88 19.11
C PRO A 171 -4.57 9.57 19.38
N LEU A 172 -4.86 10.68 18.71
CA LEU A 172 -6.10 11.45 18.89
C LEU A 172 -7.28 10.86 18.13
N VAL A 173 -7.03 10.01 17.12
CA VAL A 173 -8.07 9.53 16.19
C VAL A 173 -8.15 8.01 16.07
N ILE A 174 -7.13 7.28 16.52
CA ILE A 174 -7.00 5.85 16.29
C ILE A 174 -8.16 5.05 16.89
N ASP A 175 -8.61 5.37 18.09
CA ASP A 175 -9.73 4.65 18.72
C ASP A 175 -11.01 4.79 17.90
N ARG A 176 -11.30 5.98 17.35
CA ARG A 176 -12.46 6.21 16.49
C ARG A 176 -12.37 5.47 15.16
N ILE A 177 -11.16 5.25 14.65
CA ILE A 177 -10.95 4.45 13.43
C ILE A 177 -11.17 2.98 13.75
N ARG A 178 -10.58 2.46 14.84
CA ARG A 178 -10.68 1.05 15.23
C ARG A 178 -12.08 0.63 15.68
N GLU A 179 -12.86 1.52 16.30
CA GLU A 179 -14.27 1.26 16.62
C GLU A 179 -15.10 0.87 15.38
N SER A 180 -14.81 1.48 14.24
CA SER A 180 -15.56 1.25 13.00
C SER A 180 -14.86 0.25 12.06
N TYR A 181 -13.54 0.14 12.14
CA TYR A 181 -12.69 -0.65 11.25
C TYR A 181 -11.60 -1.38 12.04
N PRO A 182 -11.95 -2.42 12.85
CA PRO A 182 -11.00 -3.09 13.76
C PRO A 182 -9.85 -3.79 13.04
N GLU A 183 -10.08 -4.28 11.82
CA GLU A 183 -9.09 -5.01 11.03
C GLU A 183 -8.23 -4.09 10.13
N LEU A 184 -8.46 -2.78 10.14
CA LEU A 184 -7.70 -1.83 9.33
C LEU A 184 -6.36 -1.54 10.00
N HIS A 185 -5.26 -1.80 9.31
CA HIS A 185 -3.95 -1.41 9.81
C HIS A 185 -3.79 0.11 9.84
N VAL A 186 -3.26 0.63 10.94
CA VAL A 186 -3.01 2.06 11.14
C VAL A 186 -1.51 2.31 11.21
N ILE A 187 -1.01 3.06 10.24
CA ILE A 187 0.39 3.48 10.13
C ILE A 187 0.45 4.97 10.46
N ALA A 188 1.42 5.38 11.27
CA ALA A 188 1.66 6.79 11.55
C ALA A 188 2.93 7.27 10.85
N GLY A 189 2.90 8.47 10.26
CA GLY A 189 4.04 9.02 9.54
C GLY A 189 4.19 10.53 9.65
N GLY A 190 5.39 11.01 9.33
CA GLY A 190 5.73 12.42 9.30
C GLY A 190 6.02 13.03 10.68
N LEU A 191 7.05 13.88 10.71
CA LEU A 191 7.53 14.64 11.88
C LEU A 191 8.03 13.79 13.07
N VAL A 192 8.31 12.52 12.88
CA VAL A 192 8.94 11.65 13.88
C VAL A 192 10.46 11.79 13.80
N THR A 193 11.11 12.13 14.90
CA THR A 193 12.53 12.48 14.95
C THR A 193 13.38 11.62 15.89
N ASN A 194 12.75 10.81 16.75
CA ASN A 194 13.44 9.99 17.73
C ASN A 194 12.64 8.73 18.12
N PHE A 195 13.32 7.76 18.74
CA PHE A 195 12.71 6.49 19.15
C PHE A 195 11.63 6.63 20.22
N LYS A 196 11.74 7.59 21.13
CA LYS A 196 10.71 7.82 22.15
C LYS A 196 9.35 8.16 21.52
N GLN A 197 9.35 8.90 20.41
CA GLN A 197 8.13 9.16 19.66
C GLN A 197 7.60 7.90 18.98
N VAL A 198 8.48 7.03 18.45
CA VAL A 198 8.07 5.73 17.88
C VAL A 198 7.42 4.87 18.95
N GLU A 199 8.06 4.69 20.12
CA GLU A 199 7.51 3.94 21.24
C GLU A 199 6.14 4.47 21.67
N GLY A 200 6.00 5.79 21.85
CA GLY A 200 4.71 6.40 22.21
C GLY A 200 3.60 6.19 21.19
N LEU A 201 3.93 6.10 19.89
CA LEU A 201 2.96 5.77 18.84
C LEU A 201 2.54 4.30 18.89
N ILE A 202 3.49 3.39 19.12
CA ILE A 202 3.20 1.95 19.28
C ILE A 202 2.36 1.70 20.53
N ASP A 203 2.67 2.36 21.65
CA ASP A 203 1.88 2.28 22.88
C ASP A 203 0.45 2.80 22.67
N ALA A 204 0.27 3.77 21.77
CA ALA A 204 -1.03 4.26 21.31
C ALA A 204 -1.71 3.32 20.28
N LYS A 205 -1.21 2.07 20.11
CA LYS A 205 -1.77 1.03 19.25
C LYS A 205 -1.69 1.33 17.75
N VAL A 206 -0.71 2.12 17.30
CA VAL A 206 -0.33 2.23 15.90
C VAL A 206 0.41 0.94 15.50
N ASP A 207 0.09 0.34 14.37
CA ASP A 207 0.68 -0.94 13.95
C ASP A 207 2.12 -0.77 13.48
N ALA A 208 2.42 0.32 12.77
CA ALA A 208 3.77 0.66 12.35
C ALA A 208 3.96 2.17 12.17
N VAL A 209 5.23 2.61 12.14
CA VAL A 209 5.61 4.02 11.95
C VAL A 209 6.45 4.16 10.68
N SER A 210 6.01 5.00 9.73
CA SER A 210 6.77 5.32 8.52
C SER A 210 7.73 6.48 8.78
N LEU A 211 9.02 6.24 8.61
CA LEU A 211 10.10 7.15 9.00
C LEU A 211 10.97 7.52 7.80
N SER A 212 11.25 8.82 7.62
CA SER A 212 12.20 9.30 6.61
C SER A 212 13.58 9.63 7.17
N ASN A 213 13.80 9.43 8.47
CA ASN A 213 15.12 9.54 9.08
C ASN A 213 15.81 8.17 9.07
N PRO A 214 16.88 7.96 8.28
CA PRO A 214 17.56 6.68 8.19
C PRO A 214 18.17 6.17 9.50
N ASP A 215 18.53 7.06 10.41
CA ASP A 215 19.12 6.67 11.71
C ASP A 215 18.12 5.91 12.60
N LEU A 216 16.82 6.05 12.31
CA LEU A 216 15.75 5.33 13.01
C LEU A 216 15.36 4.00 12.34
N TRP A 217 16.04 3.57 11.27
CA TRP A 217 15.78 2.29 10.58
C TRP A 217 16.61 1.13 11.13
N LEU A 218 17.49 1.37 12.09
CA LEU A 218 18.48 0.41 12.59
C LEU A 218 18.00 -0.45 13.77
N VAL A 219 16.69 -0.43 14.07
CA VAL A 219 16.10 -1.10 15.26
C VAL A 219 15.12 -2.18 14.85
#